data_44d247fdc8e59e181dce0344c759dccb
#
_entry.id   44d247fdc8e59e181dce0344c759dccb
#
_cell.length_a   1.000
_cell.length_b   1.000
_cell.length_c   1.000
_cell.angle_alpha   90.00
_cell.angle_beta   90.00
_cell.angle_gamma   90.00
#
_symmetry.space_group_name_H-M   'P 1'
#
loop_
_entity.id
_entity.type
_entity.pdbx_description
1 polymer ?
#
loop_
_entity_poly.entity_id
_entity_poly.type
_entity_poly.pdbx_seq_one_letter_code
_entity_poly.pdbx_strand_id
1 'polypeptide(L)'
;MQYNRLGKSGLQVSALSLGSWLTFGKQISDEVAEELMIKAYDNGVNFFDNAEIYARGQSEIVMGKILKKLGWDRTSFLVSSKVFFGDGRRLPNQTGLSRKHIFEACDAALKRLQVDYLDLFFCHRPDKNTPIEETVWAMNHLIQQGKVLYWGTSEWSAQEIMEAHMVARDLRLIGPTMEQPQYNMFHRDKVEVEYSQIFKTVGLGTTIWSPLASGVLTDKYLDGFPKDTRLGMEGLEWLKDNALTESRIEKARSLNGLAKELGTKLPQLALAWCLKNPDVSTVILGASKVHHLEENLKALEVVDKITPEVAQQIEVILDNKPVAPPF
;
A
#
# COMPACT_ATOMS: atom_id res chain seq x y z
N MET A 1 -6.20 -0.09 18.05
CA MET A 1 -5.24 -0.01 16.91
C MET A 1 -3.82 -0.07 17.45
N GLN A 2 -2.94 -0.83 16.81
CA GLN A 2 -1.50 -0.83 17.09
C GLN A 2 -0.81 0.14 16.14
N TYR A 3 0.29 0.77 16.60
CA TYR A 3 1.11 1.66 15.77
C TYR A 3 2.54 1.13 15.70
N ASN A 4 3.07 1.08 14.49
CA ASN A 4 4.42 0.58 14.19
C ASN A 4 5.31 1.73 13.71
N ARG A 5 6.62 1.63 13.94
CA ARG A 5 7.58 2.52 13.29
C ARG A 5 7.61 2.23 11.78
N LEU A 6 7.65 3.28 10.96
CA LEU A 6 7.90 3.13 9.53
C LEU A 6 9.39 2.93 9.29
N GLY A 7 9.82 1.66 9.33
CA GLY A 7 11.24 1.30 9.33
C GLY A 7 11.99 1.92 10.51
N LYS A 8 13.18 2.44 10.24
CA LYS A 8 14.01 3.16 11.24
C LYS A 8 13.57 4.59 11.49
N SER A 9 12.56 5.10 10.79
CA SER A 9 12.13 6.48 10.98
C SER A 9 11.45 6.70 12.32
N GLY A 10 11.35 7.97 12.73
CA GLY A 10 10.57 8.37 13.92
C GLY A 10 9.05 8.27 13.72
N LEU A 11 8.59 8.12 12.47
CA LEU A 11 7.18 8.14 12.12
C LEU A 11 6.46 6.88 12.59
N GLN A 12 5.29 7.04 13.18
CA GLN A 12 4.42 5.94 13.60
C GLN A 12 3.20 5.87 12.68
N VAL A 13 2.99 4.69 12.09
CA VAL A 13 1.83 4.39 11.24
C VAL A 13 0.94 3.36 11.93
N SER A 14 -0.38 3.49 11.77
CA SER A 14 -1.31 2.46 12.22
C SER A 14 -1.04 1.15 11.48
N ALA A 15 -1.15 0.02 12.16
CA ALA A 15 -0.90 -1.31 11.58
C ALA A 15 -1.80 -1.60 10.36
N LEU A 16 -3.00 -1.04 10.35
CA LEU A 16 -3.91 -1.01 9.21
C LEU A 16 -4.09 0.43 8.74
N SER A 17 -4.11 0.67 7.43
CA SER A 17 -4.29 1.97 6.80
C SER A 17 -5.37 1.90 5.72
N LEU A 18 -5.88 3.05 5.26
CA LEU A 18 -6.94 3.12 4.24
C LEU A 18 -6.38 3.65 2.92
N GLY A 19 -6.48 2.84 1.86
CA GLY A 19 -6.13 3.20 0.50
C GLY A 19 -7.36 3.57 -0.33
N SER A 20 -7.16 4.45 -1.28
CA SER A 20 -8.20 5.01 -2.15
C SER A 20 -8.23 4.41 -3.56
N TRP A 21 -7.27 3.55 -3.91
CA TRP A 21 -7.16 2.98 -5.25
C TRP A 21 -8.42 2.24 -5.68
N LEU A 22 -8.91 2.54 -6.87
CA LEU A 22 -10.13 2.05 -7.52
C LEU A 22 -11.46 2.46 -6.84
N THR A 23 -11.44 2.92 -5.60
CA THR A 23 -12.65 3.25 -4.84
C THR A 23 -13.00 4.74 -4.97
N PHE A 24 -12.16 5.64 -4.49
CA PHE A 24 -12.45 7.07 -4.42
C PHE A 24 -12.47 7.72 -5.81
N GLY A 25 -13.51 8.51 -6.07
CA GLY A 25 -13.68 9.19 -7.34
C GLY A 25 -14.00 8.29 -8.54
N LYS A 26 -14.28 7.00 -8.31
CA LYS A 26 -14.60 6.03 -9.40
C LYS A 26 -15.69 5.03 -9.01
N GLN A 27 -15.43 4.15 -8.03
CA GLN A 27 -16.31 3.00 -7.72
C GLN A 27 -17.39 3.35 -6.71
N ILE A 28 -17.11 4.26 -5.78
CA ILE A 28 -18.01 4.65 -4.70
C ILE A 28 -18.33 6.15 -4.78
N SER A 29 -19.44 6.56 -4.17
CA SER A 29 -19.78 7.98 -4.06
C SER A 29 -18.88 8.70 -3.04
N ASP A 30 -18.87 10.03 -3.11
CA ASP A 30 -18.08 10.86 -2.18
C ASP A 30 -18.57 10.68 -0.73
N GLU A 31 -19.90 10.44 -0.51
CA GLU A 31 -20.50 10.17 0.80
C GLU A 31 -19.96 8.86 1.39
N VAL A 32 -19.94 7.78 0.60
CA VAL A 32 -19.38 6.50 1.05
C VAL A 32 -17.88 6.61 1.33
N ALA A 33 -17.16 7.38 0.52
CA ALA A 33 -15.73 7.66 0.77
C ALA A 33 -15.53 8.39 2.11
N GLU A 34 -16.38 9.38 2.41
CA GLU A 34 -16.36 10.11 3.68
C GLU A 34 -16.66 9.18 4.87
N GLU A 35 -17.72 8.37 4.77
CA GLU A 35 -18.06 7.39 5.82
C GLU A 35 -16.91 6.40 6.08
N LEU A 36 -16.22 5.92 5.02
CA LEU A 36 -15.06 5.05 5.15
C LEU A 36 -13.90 5.75 5.86
N MET A 37 -13.62 7.01 5.53
CA MET A 37 -12.54 7.77 6.17
C MET A 37 -12.87 8.02 7.65
N ILE A 38 -14.09 8.43 7.98
CA ILE A 38 -14.55 8.63 9.37
C ILE A 38 -14.42 7.31 10.14
N LYS A 39 -14.95 6.21 9.60
CA LYS A 39 -14.90 4.91 10.25
C LYS A 39 -13.46 4.43 10.49
N ALA A 40 -12.56 4.64 9.51
CA ALA A 40 -11.15 4.31 9.66
C ALA A 40 -10.50 5.13 10.77
N TYR A 41 -10.67 6.45 10.74
CA TYR A 41 -10.11 7.36 11.72
C TYR A 41 -10.61 7.08 13.14
N ASP A 42 -11.89 6.89 13.34
CA ASP A 42 -12.51 6.57 14.63
C ASP A 42 -12.03 5.25 15.22
N ASN A 43 -11.54 4.33 14.37
CA ASN A 43 -10.91 3.07 14.79
C ASN A 43 -9.37 3.18 14.90
N GLY A 44 -8.81 4.39 14.85
CA GLY A 44 -7.40 4.67 15.08
C GLY A 44 -6.51 4.48 13.83
N VAL A 45 -7.09 4.37 12.63
CA VAL A 45 -6.31 4.47 11.39
C VAL A 45 -5.81 5.90 11.26
N ASN A 46 -4.48 6.05 11.16
CA ASN A 46 -3.88 7.36 10.98
C ASN A 46 -3.25 7.58 9.61
N PHE A 47 -3.24 6.58 8.71
CA PHE A 47 -2.62 6.71 7.40
C PHE A 47 -3.63 6.50 6.27
N PHE A 48 -3.72 7.49 5.36
CA PHE A 48 -4.58 7.53 4.18
C PHE A 48 -3.73 7.61 2.91
N ASP A 49 -3.81 6.57 2.05
CA ASP A 49 -2.95 6.41 0.88
C ASP A 49 -3.65 6.80 -0.41
N ASN A 50 -2.97 7.59 -1.24
CA ASN A 50 -3.45 8.06 -2.53
C ASN A 50 -2.33 8.06 -3.60
N ALA A 51 -2.64 8.44 -4.84
CA ALA A 51 -1.69 8.66 -5.94
C ALA A 51 -2.30 9.55 -7.04
N GLU A 52 -1.44 10.27 -7.78
CA GLU A 52 -1.86 11.14 -8.89
C GLU A 52 -2.71 10.43 -9.95
N ILE A 53 -2.37 9.15 -10.25
CA ILE A 53 -3.05 8.36 -11.28
C ILE A 53 -4.44 7.86 -10.84
N TYR A 54 -4.73 7.78 -9.54
CA TYR A 54 -5.97 7.19 -9.05
C TYR A 54 -7.17 8.03 -9.50
N ALA A 55 -8.04 7.39 -10.29
CA ALA A 55 -9.15 8.08 -10.95
C ALA A 55 -8.74 9.39 -11.66
N ARG A 56 -7.51 9.43 -12.22
CA ARG A 56 -6.94 10.62 -12.90
C ARG A 56 -6.94 11.87 -12.02
N GLY A 57 -6.49 11.74 -10.78
CA GLY A 57 -6.45 12.81 -9.79
C GLY A 57 -7.76 13.04 -9.03
N GLN A 58 -8.88 12.45 -9.46
CA GLN A 58 -10.16 12.61 -8.75
C GLN A 58 -10.14 12.00 -7.34
N SER A 59 -9.40 10.90 -7.15
CA SER A 59 -9.24 10.29 -5.84
C SER A 59 -8.62 11.24 -4.81
N GLU A 60 -7.60 12.00 -5.19
CA GLU A 60 -7.00 13.03 -4.33
C GLU A 60 -7.96 14.21 -4.09
N ILE A 61 -8.73 14.62 -5.10
CA ILE A 61 -9.74 15.70 -4.97
C ILE A 61 -10.82 15.31 -3.98
N VAL A 62 -11.34 14.08 -4.06
CA VAL A 62 -12.36 13.56 -3.14
C VAL A 62 -11.80 13.51 -1.72
N MET A 63 -10.62 12.89 -1.52
CA MET A 63 -9.97 12.83 -0.21
C MET A 63 -9.70 14.22 0.36
N GLY A 64 -9.21 15.15 -0.44
CA GLY A 64 -8.94 16.53 -0.02
C GLY A 64 -10.19 17.28 0.43
N LYS A 65 -11.31 17.14 -0.31
CA LYS A 65 -12.60 17.71 0.11
C LYS A 65 -13.07 17.16 1.45
N ILE A 66 -12.92 15.85 1.64
CA ILE A 66 -13.31 15.17 2.89
C ILE A 66 -12.43 15.65 4.04
N LEU A 67 -11.11 15.65 3.90
CA LEU A 67 -10.17 16.13 4.93
C LEU A 67 -10.49 17.56 5.35
N LYS A 68 -10.72 18.45 4.38
CA LYS A 68 -11.10 19.84 4.67
C LYS A 68 -12.44 19.95 5.37
N LYS A 69 -13.44 19.17 4.95
CA LYS A 69 -14.80 19.18 5.55
C LYS A 69 -14.78 18.68 6.99
N LEU A 70 -14.02 17.59 7.26
CA LEU A 70 -13.94 16.99 8.59
C LEU A 70 -13.12 17.82 9.58
N GLY A 71 -12.18 18.62 9.09
CA GLY A 71 -11.37 19.53 9.92
C GLY A 71 -10.58 18.81 11.01
N TRP A 72 -10.13 17.57 10.75
CA TRP A 72 -9.27 16.84 11.70
C TRP A 72 -7.99 17.61 11.95
N ASP A 73 -7.47 17.51 13.19
CA ASP A 73 -6.15 18.05 13.49
C ASP A 73 -5.11 17.44 12.53
N ARG A 74 -4.40 18.31 11.79
CA ARG A 74 -3.40 17.88 10.79
C ARG A 74 -2.32 16.98 11.39
N THR A 75 -2.05 17.10 12.69
CA THR A 75 -1.05 16.28 13.39
C THR A 75 -1.56 14.87 13.72
N SER A 76 -2.84 14.60 13.56
CA SER A 76 -3.47 13.33 13.92
C SER A 76 -3.51 12.30 12.79
N PHE A 77 -3.19 12.70 11.55
CA PHE A 77 -3.22 11.79 10.40
C PHE A 77 -2.05 12.00 9.45
N LEU A 78 -1.77 10.98 8.69
CA LEU A 78 -0.77 10.93 7.63
C LEU A 78 -1.47 10.79 6.29
N VAL A 79 -1.04 11.55 5.29
CA VAL A 79 -1.55 11.45 3.93
C VAL A 79 -0.40 11.27 2.95
N SER A 80 -0.60 10.40 1.96
CA SER A 80 0.38 10.18 0.91
C SER A 80 -0.14 10.52 -0.48
N SER A 81 0.80 10.76 -1.38
CA SER A 81 0.58 10.64 -2.81
C SER A 81 1.78 9.99 -3.50
N LYS A 82 1.67 9.74 -4.81
CA LYS A 82 2.68 9.04 -5.60
C LYS A 82 2.82 9.67 -6.98
N VAL A 83 4.04 9.69 -7.50
CA VAL A 83 4.40 10.24 -8.82
C VAL A 83 5.01 9.18 -9.71
N PHE A 84 4.56 9.04 -10.94
CA PHE A 84 5.14 8.29 -12.06
C PHE A 84 4.23 8.27 -13.28
N PHE A 85 2.95 7.88 -13.11
CA PHE A 85 2.02 7.61 -14.22
C PHE A 85 1.34 8.87 -14.76
N GLY A 86 1.48 10.01 -14.07
CA GLY A 86 0.71 11.23 -14.35
C GLY A 86 -0.78 11.08 -13.97
N ASP A 87 -1.53 12.12 -14.24
CA ASP A 87 -2.97 12.19 -13.98
C ASP A 87 -3.83 11.72 -15.18
N GLY A 88 -3.25 10.92 -16.06
CA GLY A 88 -3.88 10.40 -17.27
C GLY A 88 -3.57 11.21 -18.54
N ARG A 89 -2.98 12.39 -18.42
CA ARG A 89 -2.34 13.09 -19.54
C ARG A 89 -1.01 12.40 -19.87
N ARG A 90 -0.62 12.39 -21.15
CA ARG A 90 0.58 11.65 -21.61
C ARG A 90 1.44 12.45 -22.58
N LEU A 91 1.51 13.78 -22.41
CA LEU A 91 2.46 14.59 -23.12
C LEU A 91 3.88 14.41 -22.55
N PRO A 92 4.93 14.77 -23.30
CA PRO A 92 6.30 14.74 -22.78
C PRO A 92 6.40 15.43 -21.42
N ASN A 93 7.14 14.83 -20.48
CA ASN A 93 7.36 15.29 -19.11
C ASN A 93 6.13 15.24 -18.15
N GLN A 94 5.05 14.56 -18.54
CA GLN A 94 3.88 14.36 -17.67
C GLN A 94 3.84 12.97 -17.02
N THR A 95 4.91 12.18 -17.20
CA THR A 95 5.10 10.86 -16.61
C THR A 95 6.57 10.64 -16.26
N GLY A 96 6.89 9.58 -15.53
CA GLY A 96 8.25 9.23 -15.12
C GLY A 96 8.70 9.97 -13.86
N LEU A 97 10.01 9.94 -13.59
CA LEU A 97 10.61 10.51 -12.37
C LEU A 97 11.58 11.65 -12.65
N SER A 98 11.43 12.35 -13.80
CA SER A 98 12.20 13.58 -14.02
C SER A 98 11.92 14.59 -12.90
N ARG A 99 12.93 15.40 -12.57
CA ARG A 99 12.80 16.47 -11.57
C ARG A 99 11.58 17.36 -11.84
N LYS A 100 11.36 17.69 -13.13
CA LYS A 100 10.20 18.50 -13.54
C LYS A 100 8.89 17.83 -13.11
N HIS A 101 8.69 16.55 -13.46
CA HIS A 101 7.44 15.85 -13.17
C HIS A 101 7.27 15.64 -11.65
N ILE A 102 8.33 15.28 -10.93
CA ILE A 102 8.28 15.12 -9.46
C ILE A 102 7.77 16.39 -8.76
N PHE A 103 8.32 17.57 -9.12
CA PHE A 103 7.90 18.84 -8.53
C PHE A 103 6.46 19.20 -8.87
N GLU A 104 6.11 19.11 -10.16
CA GLU A 104 4.77 19.46 -10.63
C GLU A 104 3.70 18.50 -10.08
N ALA A 105 3.99 17.20 -9.98
CA ALA A 105 3.12 16.21 -9.40
C ALA A 105 2.91 16.44 -7.89
N CYS A 106 3.96 16.78 -7.15
CA CYS A 106 3.86 17.14 -5.74
C CYS A 106 2.97 18.37 -5.54
N ASP A 107 3.22 19.46 -6.27
CA ASP A 107 2.43 20.69 -6.17
C ASP A 107 0.96 20.46 -6.55
N ALA A 108 0.72 19.62 -7.55
CA ALA A 108 -0.63 19.25 -7.97
C ALA A 108 -1.32 18.37 -6.90
N ALA A 109 -0.62 17.41 -6.29
CA ALA A 109 -1.14 16.58 -5.21
C ALA A 109 -1.53 17.40 -3.99
N LEU A 110 -0.68 18.34 -3.55
CA LEU A 110 -0.97 19.25 -2.44
C LEU A 110 -2.25 20.06 -2.69
N LYS A 111 -2.42 20.57 -3.92
CA LYS A 111 -3.63 21.33 -4.32
C LYS A 111 -4.88 20.44 -4.31
N ARG A 112 -4.80 19.21 -4.85
CA ARG A 112 -5.93 18.28 -4.93
C ARG A 112 -6.33 17.77 -3.55
N LEU A 113 -5.34 17.40 -2.71
CA LEU A 113 -5.54 16.93 -1.34
C LEU A 113 -5.87 18.06 -0.35
N GLN A 114 -5.67 19.33 -0.74
CA GLN A 114 -5.92 20.51 0.09
C GLN A 114 -5.14 20.49 1.41
N VAL A 115 -3.88 20.07 1.35
CA VAL A 115 -2.93 20.02 2.47
C VAL A 115 -1.68 20.81 2.15
N ASP A 116 -0.99 21.32 3.18
CA ASP A 116 0.22 22.12 3.03
C ASP A 116 1.47 21.27 2.78
N TYR A 117 1.45 20.01 3.23
CA TYR A 117 2.53 19.04 3.05
C TYR A 117 1.99 17.60 2.97
N LEU A 118 2.74 16.74 2.27
CA LEU A 118 2.55 15.30 2.25
C LEU A 118 3.43 14.68 3.35
N ASP A 119 2.86 13.79 4.16
CA ASP A 119 3.66 13.02 5.11
C ASP A 119 4.54 12.01 4.38
N LEU A 120 3.98 11.31 3.38
CA LEU A 120 4.67 10.34 2.56
C LEU A 120 4.49 10.67 1.07
N PHE A 121 5.60 10.66 0.32
CA PHE A 121 5.56 10.81 -1.14
C PHE A 121 6.35 9.71 -1.81
N PHE A 122 5.73 8.97 -2.73
CA PHE A 122 6.31 7.79 -3.34
C PHE A 122 6.68 7.98 -4.81
N CYS A 123 7.84 7.48 -5.20
CA CYS A 123 8.13 7.11 -6.59
C CYS A 123 7.33 5.85 -6.92
N HIS A 124 6.20 6.00 -7.64
CA HIS A 124 5.19 4.94 -7.82
C HIS A 124 5.70 3.72 -8.57
N ARG A 125 6.73 3.91 -9.42
CA ARG A 125 7.49 2.84 -10.12
C ARG A 125 8.92 3.31 -10.35
N PRO A 126 9.87 2.38 -10.57
CA PRO A 126 11.22 2.76 -11.01
C PRO A 126 11.19 3.33 -12.43
N ASP A 127 11.93 4.40 -12.66
CA ASP A 127 12.09 5.00 -14.00
C ASP A 127 13.45 4.62 -14.58
N LYS A 128 13.46 3.71 -15.54
CA LYS A 128 14.68 3.23 -16.20
C LYS A 128 15.32 4.26 -17.14
N ASN A 129 14.63 5.37 -17.42
CA ASN A 129 15.07 6.40 -18.33
C ASN A 129 15.52 7.69 -17.59
N THR A 130 15.38 7.74 -16.28
CA THR A 130 15.82 8.87 -15.45
C THR A 130 16.96 8.43 -14.53
N PRO A 131 18.10 9.14 -14.50
CA PRO A 131 19.15 8.85 -13.54
C PRO A 131 18.63 8.89 -12.10
N ILE A 132 19.04 7.93 -11.29
CA ILE A 132 18.58 7.83 -9.90
C ILE A 132 18.99 9.07 -9.08
N GLU A 133 20.14 9.67 -9.39
CA GLU A 133 20.61 10.91 -8.79
C GLU A 133 19.61 12.07 -8.97
N GLU A 134 19.00 12.19 -10.15
CA GLU A 134 18.01 13.24 -10.41
C GLU A 134 16.77 13.06 -9.53
N THR A 135 16.32 11.83 -9.39
CA THR A 135 15.18 11.46 -8.52
C THR A 135 15.49 11.76 -7.05
N VAL A 136 16.65 11.31 -6.55
CA VAL A 136 17.09 11.52 -5.16
C VAL A 136 17.21 13.02 -4.85
N TRP A 137 17.82 13.80 -5.74
CA TRP A 137 17.91 15.26 -5.61
C TRP A 137 16.52 15.91 -5.57
N ALA A 138 15.62 15.51 -6.45
CA ALA A 138 14.27 16.08 -6.52
C ALA A 138 13.50 15.83 -5.21
N MET A 139 13.52 14.59 -4.71
CA MET A 139 12.85 14.23 -3.45
C MET A 139 13.46 14.96 -2.24
N ASN A 140 14.78 15.03 -2.18
CA ASN A 140 15.45 15.77 -1.11
C ASN A 140 15.09 17.27 -1.12
N HIS A 141 14.99 17.90 -2.29
CA HIS A 141 14.57 19.30 -2.38
C HIS A 141 13.12 19.51 -1.93
N LEU A 142 12.20 18.59 -2.22
CA LEU A 142 10.82 18.67 -1.73
C LEU A 142 10.77 18.58 -0.19
N ILE A 143 11.64 17.76 0.42
CA ILE A 143 11.78 17.71 1.89
C ILE A 143 12.33 19.05 2.41
N GLN A 144 13.36 19.58 1.80
CA GLN A 144 13.95 20.89 2.23
C GLN A 144 12.95 22.04 2.09
N GLN A 145 12.01 21.96 1.14
CA GLN A 145 10.93 22.94 0.98
C GLN A 145 9.77 22.72 1.97
N GLY A 146 9.81 21.66 2.78
CA GLY A 146 8.71 21.30 3.69
C GLY A 146 7.44 20.81 3.03
N LYS A 147 7.48 20.49 1.73
CA LYS A 147 6.34 19.96 0.97
C LYS A 147 6.12 18.46 1.18
N VAL A 148 7.18 17.75 1.53
CA VAL A 148 7.20 16.30 1.79
C VAL A 148 8.00 16.06 3.06
N LEU A 149 7.52 15.19 3.96
CA LEU A 149 8.26 14.87 5.18
C LEU A 149 9.13 13.62 5.00
N TYR A 150 8.59 12.59 4.35
CA TYR A 150 9.30 11.33 4.05
C TYR A 150 9.02 10.91 2.62
N TRP A 151 10.04 10.45 1.92
CA TRP A 151 9.86 9.89 0.59
C TRP A 151 10.20 8.41 0.55
N GLY A 152 9.63 7.71 -0.40
CA GLY A 152 9.85 6.29 -0.62
C GLY A 152 9.61 5.87 -2.04
N THR A 153 9.61 4.57 -2.23
CA THR A 153 9.51 3.90 -3.53
C THR A 153 8.33 2.93 -3.54
N SER A 154 7.91 2.49 -4.71
CA SER A 154 6.90 1.45 -4.86
C SER A 154 7.28 0.53 -6.01
N GLU A 155 7.32 -0.78 -5.74
CA GLU A 155 7.71 -1.84 -6.68
C GLU A 155 9.15 -1.71 -7.21
N TRP A 156 10.03 -0.97 -6.53
CA TRP A 156 11.44 -0.95 -6.86
C TRP A 156 12.11 -2.27 -6.46
N SER A 157 13.17 -2.64 -7.17
CA SER A 157 14.02 -3.76 -6.78
C SER A 157 14.91 -3.39 -5.59
N ALA A 158 15.39 -4.43 -4.88
CA ALA A 158 16.37 -4.23 -3.82
C ALA A 158 17.62 -3.47 -4.31
N GLN A 159 18.08 -3.76 -5.53
CA GLN A 159 19.20 -3.07 -6.15
C GLN A 159 18.93 -1.57 -6.31
N GLU A 160 17.80 -1.19 -6.87
CA GLU A 160 17.44 0.21 -7.12
C GLU A 160 17.25 1.01 -5.83
N ILE A 161 16.64 0.38 -4.81
CA ILE A 161 16.51 1.00 -3.48
C ILE A 161 17.89 1.23 -2.86
N MET A 162 18.79 0.24 -2.94
CA MET A 162 20.16 0.40 -2.42
C MET A 162 20.96 1.42 -3.20
N GLU A 163 20.80 1.48 -4.54
CA GLU A 163 21.43 2.50 -5.37
C GLU A 163 20.97 3.92 -4.95
N ALA A 164 19.65 4.12 -4.72
CA ALA A 164 19.15 5.39 -4.21
C ALA A 164 19.74 5.74 -2.83
N HIS A 165 19.91 4.77 -1.95
CA HIS A 165 20.57 4.97 -0.66
C HIS A 165 22.05 5.30 -0.80
N MET A 166 22.78 4.64 -1.71
CA MET A 166 24.19 4.94 -1.98
C MET A 166 24.36 6.36 -2.51
N VAL A 167 23.59 6.73 -3.52
CA VAL A 167 23.58 8.10 -4.07
C VAL A 167 23.26 9.12 -2.97
N ALA A 168 22.20 8.88 -2.18
CA ALA A 168 21.85 9.78 -1.12
C ALA A 168 22.99 9.96 -0.09
N ARG A 169 23.65 8.87 0.31
CA ARG A 169 24.77 8.93 1.24
C ARG A 169 25.97 9.67 0.67
N ASP A 170 26.34 9.38 -0.57
CA ASP A 170 27.51 10.00 -1.23
C ASP A 170 27.33 11.51 -1.42
N LEU A 171 26.10 11.93 -1.71
CA LEU A 171 25.74 13.32 -1.89
C LEU A 171 25.26 14.01 -0.59
N ARG A 172 25.24 13.30 0.54
CA ARG A 172 24.73 13.78 1.84
C ARG A 172 23.27 14.26 1.78
N LEU A 173 22.45 13.51 1.06
CA LEU A 173 21.02 13.71 0.90
C LEU A 173 20.23 12.66 1.70
N ILE A 174 18.92 12.85 1.78
CA ILE A 174 18.00 11.92 2.45
C ILE A 174 17.58 10.82 1.46
N GLY A 175 17.89 9.57 1.77
CA GLY A 175 17.46 8.40 1.01
C GLY A 175 15.99 8.02 1.26
N PRO A 176 15.46 7.03 0.51
CA PRO A 176 14.09 6.56 0.69
C PRO A 176 13.89 5.93 2.07
N THR A 177 12.80 6.31 2.74
CA THR A 177 12.46 5.81 4.09
C THR A 177 11.66 4.51 4.03
N MET A 178 10.87 4.33 2.99
CA MET A 178 9.93 3.22 2.87
C MET A 178 9.76 2.77 1.43
N GLU A 179 9.27 1.54 1.31
CA GLU A 179 8.82 0.92 0.07
C GLU A 179 7.35 0.55 0.17
N GLN A 180 6.61 0.66 -0.92
CA GLN A 180 5.24 0.17 -1.04
C GLN A 180 5.19 -1.04 -1.99
N PRO A 181 5.45 -2.27 -1.50
CA PRO A 181 5.41 -3.48 -2.30
C PRO A 181 4.03 -4.14 -2.28
N GLN A 182 3.71 -4.91 -3.32
CA GLN A 182 2.65 -5.91 -3.21
C GLN A 182 3.07 -6.99 -2.22
N TYR A 183 2.21 -7.29 -1.24
CA TYR A 183 2.44 -8.38 -0.31
C TYR A 183 1.12 -9.02 0.15
N ASN A 184 1.04 -10.32 0.00
CA ASN A 184 -0.07 -11.16 0.44
C ASN A 184 0.37 -12.63 0.39
N MET A 185 -0.47 -13.54 0.82
CA MET A 185 -0.21 -14.98 0.86
C MET A 185 0.23 -15.59 -0.49
N PHE A 186 -0.02 -14.92 -1.62
CA PHE A 186 0.35 -15.39 -2.97
C PHE A 186 1.52 -14.62 -3.59
N HIS A 187 1.94 -13.49 -3.01
CA HIS A 187 3.05 -12.65 -3.47
C HIS A 187 3.98 -12.36 -2.29
N ARG A 188 5.03 -13.16 -2.14
CA ARG A 188 5.88 -13.21 -0.95
C ARG A 188 7.34 -12.88 -1.21
N ASP A 189 7.86 -13.29 -2.38
CA ASP A 189 9.29 -13.30 -2.69
C ASP A 189 9.97 -11.95 -2.44
N LYS A 190 9.32 -10.87 -2.86
CA LYS A 190 9.88 -9.52 -2.74
C LYS A 190 10.13 -9.12 -1.28
N VAL A 191 9.13 -9.28 -0.43
CA VAL A 191 9.22 -8.88 0.99
C VAL A 191 10.03 -9.88 1.81
N GLU A 192 9.82 -11.18 1.61
CA GLU A 192 10.43 -12.21 2.47
C GLU A 192 11.85 -12.59 2.06
N VAL A 193 12.22 -12.42 0.78
CA VAL A 193 13.54 -12.79 0.26
C VAL A 193 14.30 -11.58 -0.26
N GLU A 194 13.80 -10.91 -1.30
CA GLU A 194 14.52 -9.84 -1.97
C GLU A 194 14.89 -8.68 -1.03
N TYR A 195 13.96 -8.26 -0.16
CA TYR A 195 14.18 -7.14 0.76
C TYR A 195 14.78 -7.51 2.11
N SER A 196 14.96 -8.80 2.39
CA SER A 196 15.42 -9.27 3.71
C SER A 196 16.71 -8.61 4.20
N GLN A 197 17.64 -8.30 3.29
CA GLN A 197 18.89 -7.60 3.64
C GLN A 197 18.69 -6.09 3.80
N ILE A 198 17.82 -5.48 2.99
CA ILE A 198 17.58 -4.03 3.04
C ILE A 198 16.91 -3.63 4.36
N PHE A 199 16.01 -4.44 4.88
CA PHE A 199 15.40 -4.20 6.20
C PHE A 199 16.46 -4.08 7.28
N LYS A 200 17.50 -4.92 7.24
CA LYS A 200 18.60 -4.92 8.22
C LYS A 200 19.61 -3.80 7.97
N THR A 201 19.95 -3.52 6.71
CA THR A 201 21.05 -2.59 6.36
C THR A 201 20.63 -1.13 6.43
N VAL A 202 19.51 -0.77 5.82
CA VAL A 202 19.03 0.61 5.78
C VAL A 202 17.80 0.84 6.66
N GLY A 203 17.17 -0.24 7.16
CA GLY A 203 16.01 -0.15 8.03
C GLY A 203 14.78 0.39 7.31
N LEU A 204 14.55 -0.11 6.10
CA LEU A 204 13.43 0.28 5.25
C LEU A 204 12.09 -0.03 5.93
N GLY A 205 11.14 0.90 5.89
CA GLY A 205 9.75 0.65 6.27
C GLY A 205 8.94 0.11 5.10
N THR A 206 7.80 -0.53 5.37
CA THR A 206 6.90 -0.98 4.30
C THR A 206 5.46 -0.53 4.52
N THR A 207 4.79 -0.19 3.42
CA THR A 207 3.36 0.11 3.37
C THR A 207 2.73 -0.80 2.31
N ILE A 208 2.39 -2.04 2.69
CA ILE A 208 2.06 -3.08 1.71
C ILE A 208 0.68 -2.88 1.09
N TRP A 209 0.57 -3.13 -0.23
CA TRP A 209 -0.68 -3.05 -0.97
C TRP A 209 -1.20 -4.41 -1.43
N SER A 210 -2.49 -4.46 -1.75
CA SER A 210 -3.21 -5.68 -2.19
C SER A 210 -3.11 -6.88 -1.22
N PRO A 211 -3.29 -6.68 0.09
CA PRO A 211 -3.15 -7.75 1.09
C PRO A 211 -4.14 -8.90 0.90
N LEU A 212 -5.27 -8.65 0.24
CA LEU A 212 -6.31 -9.65 -0.08
C LEU A 212 -6.21 -10.17 -1.51
N ALA A 213 -5.06 -10.01 -2.18
CA ALA A 213 -4.82 -10.51 -3.56
C ALA A 213 -5.97 -10.14 -4.51
N SER A 214 -6.34 -8.86 -4.59
CA SER A 214 -7.45 -8.35 -5.41
C SER A 214 -8.82 -8.95 -5.05
N GLY A 215 -8.97 -9.48 -3.84
CA GLY A 215 -10.18 -10.10 -3.33
C GLY A 215 -10.21 -11.62 -3.42
N VAL A 216 -9.18 -12.26 -3.98
CA VAL A 216 -9.09 -13.73 -4.04
C VAL A 216 -9.00 -14.35 -2.64
N LEU A 217 -8.37 -13.65 -1.69
CA LEU A 217 -8.32 -14.03 -0.27
C LEU A 217 -9.58 -13.54 0.49
N THR A 218 -10.73 -13.68 -0.15
CA THR A 218 -12.06 -13.48 0.45
C THR A 218 -12.98 -14.63 0.01
N ASP A 219 -14.18 -14.69 0.55
CA ASP A 219 -15.19 -15.68 0.17
C ASP A 219 -15.85 -15.44 -1.19
N LYS A 220 -15.64 -14.26 -1.79
CA LYS A 220 -16.35 -13.80 -3.00
C LYS A 220 -16.17 -14.69 -4.24
N TYR A 221 -15.04 -15.37 -4.37
CA TYR A 221 -14.71 -16.16 -5.55
C TYR A 221 -14.70 -17.67 -5.29
N LEU A 222 -15.05 -18.11 -4.09
CA LEU A 222 -14.99 -19.53 -3.73
C LEU A 222 -16.02 -20.38 -4.48
N ASP A 223 -17.20 -19.80 -4.78
CA ASP A 223 -18.33 -20.50 -5.41
C ASP A 223 -18.64 -20.00 -6.82
N GLY A 224 -17.70 -19.25 -7.43
CA GLY A 224 -17.87 -18.73 -8.78
C GLY A 224 -17.32 -17.32 -8.96
N PHE A 225 -17.63 -16.68 -10.10
CA PHE A 225 -17.16 -15.35 -10.45
C PHE A 225 -18.32 -14.33 -10.48
N PRO A 226 -18.57 -13.58 -9.40
CA PRO A 226 -19.59 -12.53 -9.40
C PRO A 226 -19.13 -11.33 -10.24
N LYS A 227 -20.03 -10.83 -11.10
CA LYS A 227 -19.73 -9.69 -12.00
C LYS A 227 -19.50 -8.38 -11.22
N ASP A 228 -20.16 -8.20 -10.07
CA ASP A 228 -20.10 -6.98 -9.25
C ASP A 228 -18.87 -6.93 -8.33
N THR A 229 -17.75 -7.50 -8.76
CA THR A 229 -16.50 -7.53 -8.00
C THR A 229 -15.41 -6.74 -8.70
N ARG A 230 -14.32 -6.42 -7.96
CA ARG A 230 -13.15 -5.72 -8.51
C ARG A 230 -12.63 -6.35 -9.82
N LEU A 231 -12.53 -7.68 -9.85
CA LEU A 231 -12.02 -8.40 -11.02
C LEU A 231 -13.04 -8.48 -12.18
N GLY A 232 -14.28 -8.08 -11.96
CA GLY A 232 -15.32 -7.93 -12.99
C GLY A 232 -15.40 -6.53 -13.60
N MET A 233 -14.59 -5.56 -13.12
CA MET A 233 -14.60 -4.19 -13.63
C MET A 233 -13.92 -4.09 -14.99
N GLU A 234 -14.52 -3.36 -15.93
CA GLU A 234 -13.95 -3.04 -17.24
C GLU A 234 -12.58 -2.36 -17.11
N GLY A 235 -11.61 -2.78 -17.92
CA GLY A 235 -10.23 -2.27 -17.91
C GLY A 235 -9.34 -2.88 -16.84
N LEU A 236 -9.82 -3.91 -16.11
CA LEU A 236 -9.04 -4.66 -15.12
C LEU A 236 -8.87 -6.14 -15.49
N GLU A 237 -9.04 -6.49 -16.77
CA GLU A 237 -8.90 -7.86 -17.29
C GLU A 237 -7.49 -8.42 -16.97
N TRP A 238 -6.46 -7.61 -17.14
CA TRP A 238 -5.09 -7.97 -16.79
C TRP A 238 -4.91 -8.37 -15.32
N LEU A 239 -5.67 -7.73 -14.42
CA LEU A 239 -5.63 -8.04 -13.00
C LEU A 239 -6.36 -9.36 -12.71
N LYS A 240 -7.47 -9.62 -13.40
CA LYS A 240 -8.22 -10.86 -13.30
C LYS A 240 -7.36 -12.05 -13.73
N ASP A 241 -6.74 -11.98 -14.90
CA ASP A 241 -5.94 -13.06 -15.47
C ASP A 241 -4.72 -13.40 -14.59
N ASN A 242 -4.14 -12.40 -13.96
CA ASN A 242 -3.01 -12.57 -13.04
C ASN A 242 -3.42 -13.03 -11.62
N ALA A 243 -4.58 -12.64 -11.12
CA ALA A 243 -5.00 -12.90 -9.75
C ALA A 243 -5.81 -14.18 -9.58
N LEU A 244 -6.70 -14.48 -10.55
CA LEU A 244 -7.72 -15.51 -10.41
C LEU A 244 -7.32 -16.80 -11.18
N THR A 245 -6.52 -17.63 -10.53
CA THR A 245 -6.18 -18.97 -11.04
C THR A 245 -6.89 -20.05 -10.22
N GLU A 246 -7.16 -21.22 -10.85
CA GLU A 246 -7.81 -22.36 -10.19
C GLU A 246 -7.05 -22.77 -8.91
N SER A 247 -5.74 -22.90 -8.99
CA SER A 247 -4.88 -23.23 -7.84
C SER A 247 -5.04 -22.21 -6.69
N ARG A 248 -5.12 -20.91 -6.97
CA ARG A 248 -5.33 -19.89 -5.92
C ARG A 248 -6.72 -19.97 -5.30
N ILE A 249 -7.73 -20.32 -6.08
CA ILE A 249 -9.10 -20.51 -5.57
C ILE A 249 -9.15 -21.72 -4.64
N GLU A 250 -8.52 -22.85 -5.01
CA GLU A 250 -8.43 -24.04 -4.16
C GLU A 250 -7.70 -23.75 -2.84
N LYS A 251 -6.56 -23.05 -2.91
CA LYS A 251 -5.84 -22.59 -1.71
C LYS A 251 -6.70 -21.68 -0.85
N ALA A 252 -7.44 -20.74 -1.47
CA ALA A 252 -8.36 -19.86 -0.75
C ALA A 252 -9.50 -20.62 -0.08
N ARG A 253 -10.03 -21.69 -0.71
CA ARG A 253 -11.04 -22.59 -0.06
C ARG A 253 -10.47 -23.28 1.16
N SER A 254 -9.27 -23.83 1.06
CA SER A 254 -8.59 -24.51 2.18
C SER A 254 -8.30 -23.53 3.32
N LEU A 255 -7.80 -22.32 3.01
CA LEU A 255 -7.60 -21.25 3.98
C LEU A 255 -8.91 -20.79 4.64
N ASN A 256 -10.02 -20.76 3.88
CA ASN A 256 -11.33 -20.42 4.43
C ASN A 256 -11.84 -21.50 5.41
N GLY A 257 -11.53 -22.78 5.17
CA GLY A 257 -11.74 -23.86 6.12
C GLY A 257 -11.01 -23.60 7.44
N LEU A 258 -9.70 -23.35 7.36
CA LEU A 258 -8.88 -23.02 8.52
C LEU A 258 -9.36 -21.75 9.25
N ALA A 259 -9.76 -20.71 8.53
CA ALA A 259 -10.31 -19.51 9.13
C ALA A 259 -11.58 -19.80 9.96
N LYS A 260 -12.48 -20.66 9.44
CA LYS A 260 -13.69 -21.08 10.17
C LYS A 260 -13.36 -21.87 11.44
N GLU A 261 -12.36 -22.76 11.41
CA GLU A 261 -11.88 -23.49 12.58
C GLU A 261 -11.35 -22.55 13.67
N LEU A 262 -10.71 -21.45 13.26
CA LEU A 262 -10.21 -20.40 14.16
C LEU A 262 -11.31 -19.41 14.63
N GLY A 263 -12.56 -19.60 14.20
CA GLY A 263 -13.67 -18.70 14.51
C GLY A 263 -13.47 -17.30 13.91
N THR A 264 -12.96 -17.23 12.68
CA THR A 264 -12.72 -15.97 11.96
C THR A 264 -13.11 -16.09 10.47
N LYS A 265 -12.96 -15.03 9.69
CA LYS A 265 -13.20 -15.01 8.25
C LYS A 265 -11.87 -15.03 7.48
N LEU A 266 -11.90 -15.57 6.26
CA LEU A 266 -10.72 -15.63 5.39
C LEU A 266 -10.02 -14.28 5.21
N PRO A 267 -10.70 -13.15 4.91
CA PRO A 267 -10.01 -11.86 4.79
C PRO A 267 -9.32 -11.42 6.08
N GLN A 268 -9.90 -11.70 7.25
CA GLN A 268 -9.29 -11.39 8.53
C GLN A 268 -8.03 -12.23 8.79
N LEU A 269 -8.06 -13.52 8.46
CA LEU A 269 -6.90 -14.40 8.54
C LEU A 269 -5.78 -13.92 7.59
N ALA A 270 -6.11 -13.58 6.36
CA ALA A 270 -5.14 -13.10 5.38
C ALA A 270 -4.48 -11.77 5.78
N LEU A 271 -5.26 -10.84 6.31
CA LEU A 271 -4.73 -9.56 6.82
C LEU A 271 -3.87 -9.78 8.08
N ALA A 272 -4.32 -10.62 9.01
CA ALA A 272 -3.57 -10.96 10.20
C ALA A 272 -2.23 -11.64 9.86
N TRP A 273 -2.21 -12.49 8.84
CA TRP A 273 -0.99 -13.10 8.35
C TRP A 273 0.01 -12.05 7.82
N CYS A 274 -0.45 -11.04 7.07
CA CYS A 274 0.42 -9.93 6.67
C CYS A 274 0.97 -9.14 7.88
N LEU A 275 0.11 -8.88 8.88
CA LEU A 275 0.47 -8.16 10.10
C LEU A 275 1.45 -8.95 10.99
N LYS A 276 1.51 -10.28 10.85
CA LYS A 276 2.44 -11.14 11.60
C LYS A 276 3.89 -11.00 11.13
N ASN A 277 4.11 -10.49 9.91
CA ASN A 277 5.45 -10.23 9.41
C ASN A 277 6.01 -8.94 10.05
N PRO A 278 7.12 -9.01 10.82
CA PRO A 278 7.70 -7.86 11.52
C PRO A 278 8.22 -6.76 10.59
N ASP A 279 8.49 -7.08 9.32
CA ASP A 279 8.95 -6.14 8.32
C ASP A 279 7.79 -5.38 7.63
N VAL A 280 6.54 -5.68 8.00
CA VAL A 280 5.35 -4.96 7.53
C VAL A 280 4.99 -3.86 8.53
N SER A 281 5.20 -2.60 8.15
CA SER A 281 4.86 -1.46 9.03
C SER A 281 3.35 -1.18 9.02
N THR A 282 2.71 -1.25 7.86
CA THR A 282 1.25 -1.05 7.71
C THR A 282 0.69 -1.82 6.52
N VAL A 283 -0.54 -2.28 6.65
CA VAL A 283 -1.31 -2.98 5.62
C VAL A 283 -2.37 -2.04 5.07
N ILE A 284 -2.27 -1.69 3.79
CA ILE A 284 -3.22 -0.78 3.14
C ILE A 284 -4.50 -1.54 2.76
N LEU A 285 -5.59 -1.18 3.43
CA LEU A 285 -6.91 -1.72 3.17
C LEU A 285 -7.59 -0.99 2.02
N GLY A 286 -8.31 -1.74 1.17
CA GLY A 286 -9.27 -1.21 0.21
C GLY A 286 -10.67 -1.66 0.60
N ALA A 287 -11.63 -0.74 0.68
CA ALA A 287 -13.02 -1.05 0.96
C ALA A 287 -13.94 -0.24 0.05
N SER A 288 -14.99 -0.88 -0.47
CA SER A 288 -16.06 -0.22 -1.24
C SER A 288 -17.36 -0.07 -0.45
N LYS A 289 -17.41 -0.60 0.78
CA LYS A 289 -18.55 -0.52 1.71
C LYS A 289 -18.02 -0.44 3.14
N VAL A 290 -18.70 0.29 4.00
CA VAL A 290 -18.28 0.51 5.39
C VAL A 290 -18.17 -0.80 6.16
N HIS A 291 -19.12 -1.72 6.00
CA HIS A 291 -19.06 -3.01 6.69
C HIS A 291 -17.86 -3.88 6.28
N HIS A 292 -17.34 -3.74 5.04
CA HIS A 292 -16.11 -4.43 4.64
C HIS A 292 -14.90 -3.88 5.42
N LEU A 293 -14.85 -2.56 5.63
CA LEU A 293 -13.80 -1.96 6.44
C LEU A 293 -13.89 -2.43 7.89
N GLU A 294 -15.08 -2.41 8.48
CA GLU A 294 -15.32 -2.89 9.85
C GLU A 294 -14.87 -4.34 10.04
N GLU A 295 -15.21 -5.21 9.09
CA GLU A 295 -14.79 -6.60 9.11
C GLU A 295 -13.27 -6.75 8.95
N ASN A 296 -12.64 -5.96 8.08
CA ASN A 296 -11.20 -6.00 7.89
C ASN A 296 -10.42 -5.48 9.12
N LEU A 297 -10.94 -4.49 9.83
CA LEU A 297 -10.32 -3.96 11.06
C LEU A 297 -10.24 -5.02 12.17
N LYS A 298 -11.16 -5.99 12.19
CA LYS A 298 -11.10 -7.13 13.14
C LYS A 298 -9.92 -8.06 12.92
N ALA A 299 -9.17 -7.92 11.82
CA ALA A 299 -7.94 -8.68 11.60
C ALA A 299 -6.92 -8.51 12.74
N LEU A 300 -6.93 -7.38 13.44
CA LEU A 300 -6.08 -7.13 14.61
C LEU A 300 -6.34 -8.13 15.75
N GLU A 301 -7.57 -8.61 15.90
CA GLU A 301 -7.97 -9.60 16.92
C GLU A 301 -7.56 -11.03 16.53
N VAL A 302 -7.17 -11.23 15.28
CA VAL A 302 -6.79 -12.54 14.72
C VAL A 302 -5.28 -12.78 14.75
N VAL A 303 -4.48 -11.72 14.87
CA VAL A 303 -3.00 -11.82 14.83
C VAL A 303 -2.47 -12.85 15.84
N ASP A 304 -2.97 -12.83 17.07
CA ASP A 304 -2.53 -13.75 18.13
C ASP A 304 -3.08 -15.18 17.97
N LYS A 305 -4.13 -15.37 17.15
CA LYS A 305 -4.62 -16.70 16.80
C LYS A 305 -3.72 -17.45 15.83
N ILE A 306 -2.83 -16.74 15.12
CA ILE A 306 -1.83 -17.34 14.25
C ILE A 306 -0.66 -17.82 15.13
N THR A 307 -0.86 -18.97 15.79
CA THR A 307 0.19 -19.67 16.53
C THR A 307 1.21 -20.29 15.57
N PRO A 308 2.36 -20.79 16.04
CA PRO A 308 3.30 -21.52 15.19
C PRO A 308 2.68 -22.69 14.43
N GLU A 309 1.74 -23.42 15.07
CA GLU A 309 1.03 -24.55 14.48
C GLU A 309 0.10 -24.08 13.35
N VAL A 310 -0.66 -23.01 13.57
CA VAL A 310 -1.53 -22.39 12.55
C VAL A 310 -0.69 -21.84 11.39
N ALA A 311 0.43 -21.18 11.69
CA ALA A 311 1.36 -20.70 10.66
C ALA A 311 1.88 -21.86 9.80
N GLN A 312 2.23 -23.00 10.41
CA GLN A 312 2.64 -24.20 9.67
C GLN A 312 1.51 -24.77 8.79
N GLN A 313 0.27 -24.79 9.27
CA GLN A 313 -0.88 -25.20 8.46
C GLN A 313 -1.08 -24.26 7.25
N ILE A 314 -0.94 -22.95 7.45
CA ILE A 314 -0.99 -21.97 6.36
C ILE A 314 0.10 -22.25 5.32
N GLU A 315 1.35 -22.50 5.75
CA GLU A 315 2.46 -22.84 4.85
C GLU A 315 2.20 -24.11 4.03
N VAL A 316 1.63 -25.15 4.64
CA VAL A 316 1.26 -26.39 3.94
C VAL A 316 0.17 -26.13 2.89
N ILE A 317 -0.84 -25.32 3.21
CA ILE A 317 -1.90 -24.96 2.25
C ILE A 317 -1.35 -24.12 1.10
N LEU A 318 -0.52 -23.14 1.42
CA LEU A 318 0.02 -22.22 0.42
C LEU A 318 1.05 -22.87 -0.51
N ASP A 319 1.86 -23.77 0.00
CA ASP A 319 2.94 -24.44 -0.73
C ASP A 319 3.72 -23.48 -1.68
N ASN A 320 4.07 -22.32 -1.16
CA ASN A 320 4.74 -21.25 -1.90
C ASN A 320 5.70 -20.44 -1.05
N LYS A 321 6.20 -21.04 0.05
CA LYS A 321 7.18 -20.36 0.88
C LYS A 321 8.43 -20.04 0.07
N PRO A 322 8.83 -18.76 -0.03
CA PRO A 322 10.02 -18.40 -0.79
C PRO A 322 11.27 -19.02 -0.18
N VAL A 323 12.17 -19.47 -1.05
CA VAL A 323 13.46 -20.04 -0.63
C VAL A 323 14.53 -18.96 -0.75
N ALA A 324 15.08 -18.54 0.39
CA ALA A 324 16.21 -17.64 0.38
C ALA A 324 17.45 -18.32 -0.25
N PRO A 325 18.29 -17.56 -0.98
CA PRO A 325 19.58 -18.09 -1.42
C PRO A 325 20.35 -18.68 -0.24
N PRO A 326 21.10 -19.76 -0.42
CA PRO A 326 21.77 -20.47 0.68
C PRO A 326 22.90 -19.65 1.33
N PHE A 327 23.33 -18.56 0.71
CA PHE A 327 24.39 -17.63 1.18
C PHE A 327 24.28 -16.28 0.49
#